data_255d09e443f01656f2ec4d5c5c16ab64
#
_entry.id   255d09e443f01656f2ec4d5c5c16ab64
#
_cell.length_a   1.000
_cell.length_b   1.000
_cell.length_c   1.000
_cell.angle_alpha   90.00
_cell.angle_beta   90.00
_cell.angle_gamma   90.00
#
_symmetry.space_group_name_H-M   'P 1'
#
loop_
_entity.id
_entity.type
_entity.pdbx_description
1 polymer ?
#
loop_
_entity_poly.entity_id
_entity_poly.type
_entity_poly.pdbx_seq_one_letter_code
_entity_poly.pdbx_strand_id
1 'polypeptide(L)'
;MPKALIVFGSTTGNTETTARYIADTASRKGFEVEMKNAADVPAVALGGDYDLVLLGCSTWGDEEIELQDDFIPLYDELENSGLGGKKVAVFGCGDSSYTYFCGAVDAIEEKLEALGADIVTDGLKIDGDPDKGDVVAWAEEVLGKM
;
A
#
# COMPACT_ATOMS: atom_id res chain seq x y z
N MET A 1 16.17 -15.27 0.60
CA MET A 1 14.85 -14.85 1.11
C MET A 1 14.30 -13.73 0.25
N PRO A 2 13.05 -13.82 -0.19
CA PRO A 2 12.43 -12.69 -0.87
C PRO A 2 12.24 -11.51 0.09
N LYS A 3 12.34 -10.31 -0.45
CA LYS A 3 12.20 -9.07 0.32
C LYS A 3 10.90 -8.35 -0.02
N ALA A 4 10.17 -7.94 1.00
CA ALA A 4 8.98 -7.12 0.86
C ALA A 4 9.18 -5.78 1.56
N LEU A 5 8.81 -4.70 0.87
CA LEU A 5 8.79 -3.37 1.45
C LEU A 5 7.34 -2.94 1.63
N ILE A 6 6.99 -2.49 2.82
CA ILE A 6 5.67 -1.94 3.11
C ILE A 6 5.83 -0.46 3.45
N VAL A 7 5.19 0.39 2.68
CA VAL A 7 5.22 1.85 2.90
C VAL A 7 3.79 2.32 3.15
N PHE A 8 3.57 3.07 4.21
CA PHE A 8 2.23 3.50 4.59
C PHE A 8 2.20 4.98 4.98
N GLY A 9 1.06 5.62 4.71
CA GLY A 9 0.72 6.94 5.22
C GLY A 9 -0.53 6.85 6.05
N SER A 10 -0.45 7.16 7.33
CA SER A 10 -1.57 7.01 8.27
C SER A 10 -1.55 8.11 9.32
N THR A 11 -2.72 8.72 9.55
CA THR A 11 -2.89 9.74 10.60
C THR A 11 -3.57 9.13 11.82
N THR A 12 -4.58 8.29 11.62
CA THR A 12 -5.36 7.70 12.72
C THR A 12 -4.78 6.37 13.22
N GLY A 13 -3.83 5.79 12.50
CA GLY A 13 -3.23 4.51 12.86
C GLY A 13 -3.87 3.28 12.22
N ASN A 14 -5.01 3.40 11.56
CA ASN A 14 -5.67 2.24 10.96
C ASN A 14 -4.87 1.65 9.81
N THR A 15 -4.33 2.47 8.92
CA THR A 15 -3.49 1.99 7.82
C THR A 15 -2.18 1.43 8.36
N GLU A 16 -1.60 2.02 9.39
CA GLU A 16 -0.41 1.49 10.05
C GLU A 16 -0.68 0.12 10.66
N THR A 17 -1.82 -0.05 11.35
CA THR A 17 -2.22 -1.34 11.92
C THR A 17 -2.37 -2.39 10.84
N THR A 18 -2.99 -2.02 9.71
CA THR A 18 -3.11 -2.90 8.54
C THR A 18 -1.73 -3.31 8.03
N ALA A 19 -0.81 -2.36 7.90
CA ALA A 19 0.55 -2.64 7.47
C ALA A 19 1.26 -3.64 8.39
N ARG A 20 1.05 -3.51 9.70
CA ARG A 20 1.63 -4.43 10.69
C ARG A 20 1.09 -5.86 10.54
N TYR A 21 -0.20 -6.02 10.29
CA TYR A 21 -0.78 -7.34 10.04
C TYR A 21 -0.20 -7.97 8.77
N ILE A 22 -0.02 -7.17 7.72
CA ILE A 22 0.58 -7.65 6.47
C ILE A 22 2.04 -8.03 6.70
N ALA A 23 2.81 -7.21 7.43
CA ALA A 23 4.21 -7.48 7.73
C ALA A 23 4.38 -8.79 8.51
N ASP A 24 3.53 -9.00 9.50
CA ASP A 24 3.56 -10.22 10.32
C ASP A 24 3.27 -11.46 9.46
N THR A 25 2.28 -11.37 8.58
CA THR A 25 1.93 -12.46 7.67
C THR A 25 3.07 -12.76 6.71
N ALA A 26 3.68 -11.75 6.11
CA ALA A 26 4.81 -11.93 5.19
C ALA A 26 6.02 -12.55 5.90
N SER A 27 6.31 -12.11 7.11
CA SER A 27 7.39 -12.66 7.91
C SER A 27 7.18 -14.15 8.19
N ARG A 28 5.95 -14.56 8.50
CA ARG A 28 5.61 -15.98 8.71
C ARG A 28 5.76 -16.81 7.45
N LYS A 29 5.63 -16.20 6.29
CA LYS A 29 5.79 -16.86 4.98
C LYS A 29 7.24 -16.90 4.50
N GLY A 30 8.18 -16.43 5.32
CA GLY A 30 9.60 -16.47 5.00
C GLY A 30 10.14 -15.26 4.27
N PHE A 31 9.39 -14.17 4.20
CA PHE A 31 9.86 -12.91 3.61
C PHE A 31 10.68 -12.11 4.60
N GLU A 32 11.72 -11.44 4.10
CA GLU A 32 12.38 -10.38 4.85
C GLU A 32 11.57 -9.10 4.63
N VAL A 33 11.07 -8.51 5.71
CA VAL A 33 10.12 -7.39 5.63
C VAL A 33 10.73 -6.11 6.17
N GLU A 34 10.62 -5.03 5.40
CA GLU A 34 10.87 -3.67 5.88
C GLU A 34 9.56 -2.90 5.86
N MET A 35 9.25 -2.20 6.94
CA MET A 35 8.05 -1.38 7.06
C MET A 35 8.46 0.05 7.37
N LYS A 36 8.00 1.01 6.54
CA LYS A 36 8.39 2.41 6.66
C LYS A 36 7.21 3.34 6.49
N ASN A 37 7.25 4.47 7.19
CA ASN A 37 6.29 5.54 6.97
C ASN A 37 6.61 6.26 5.66
N ALA A 38 5.59 6.65 4.91
CA ALA A 38 5.75 7.35 3.63
C ALA A 38 6.57 8.64 3.75
N ALA A 39 6.49 9.32 4.90
CA ALA A 39 7.27 10.53 5.16
C ALA A 39 8.79 10.27 5.22
N ASP A 40 9.19 9.03 5.48
CA ASP A 40 10.60 8.65 5.66
C ASP A 40 11.24 8.02 4.42
N VAL A 41 10.48 7.86 3.34
CA VAL A 41 10.94 7.12 2.15
C VAL A 41 10.83 8.00 0.91
N PRO A 42 11.94 8.29 0.22
CA PRO A 42 11.85 8.93 -1.09
C PRO A 42 11.35 7.94 -2.13
N ALA A 43 10.58 8.42 -3.10
CA ALA A 43 10.01 7.56 -4.14
C ALA A 43 11.08 6.73 -4.86
N VAL A 44 12.24 7.32 -5.14
CA VAL A 44 13.33 6.63 -5.84
C VAL A 44 13.84 5.39 -5.12
N ALA A 45 13.61 5.28 -3.81
CA ALA A 45 14.01 4.11 -3.03
C ALA A 45 13.06 2.92 -3.18
N LEU A 46 11.85 3.12 -3.70
CA LEU A 46 10.86 2.05 -3.84
C LEU A 46 11.29 0.99 -4.85
N GLY A 47 12.03 1.39 -5.87
CA GLY A 47 12.52 0.49 -6.91
C GLY A 47 13.80 -0.26 -6.56
N GLY A 48 14.20 -0.32 -5.29
CA GLY A 48 15.43 -0.99 -4.84
C GLY A 48 15.35 -2.52 -4.90
N ASP A 49 16.08 -3.18 -4.00
CA ASP A 49 16.22 -4.65 -4.00
C ASP A 49 15.04 -5.37 -3.36
N TYR A 50 13.81 -4.98 -3.71
CA TYR A 50 12.60 -5.60 -3.18
C TYR A 50 11.94 -6.46 -4.25
N ASP A 51 11.45 -7.62 -3.84
CA ASP A 51 10.69 -8.52 -4.70
C ASP A 51 9.21 -8.13 -4.76
N LEU A 52 8.72 -7.48 -3.71
CA LEU A 52 7.35 -7.02 -3.59
C LEU A 52 7.33 -5.68 -2.86
N VAL A 53 6.56 -4.72 -3.37
CA VAL A 53 6.34 -3.44 -2.71
C VAL A 53 4.85 -3.27 -2.44
N LEU A 54 4.49 -3.04 -1.18
CA LEU A 54 3.12 -2.79 -0.77
C LEU A 54 2.98 -1.33 -0.34
N LEU A 55 2.02 -0.63 -0.92
CA LEU A 55 1.79 0.79 -0.65
C LEU A 55 0.44 0.97 0.02
N GLY A 56 0.43 1.59 1.19
CA GLY A 56 -0.78 1.83 1.96
C GLY A 56 -1.02 3.31 2.20
N CYS A 57 -2.27 3.75 2.02
CA CYS A 57 -2.62 5.15 2.20
C CYS A 57 -4.06 5.28 2.67
N SER A 58 -4.28 6.11 3.71
CA SER A 58 -5.63 6.48 4.14
C SER A 58 -6.24 7.47 3.14
N THR A 59 -7.54 7.37 2.93
CA THR A 59 -8.28 8.30 2.07
C THR A 59 -9.09 9.26 2.92
N TRP A 60 -9.00 10.54 2.59
CA TRP A 60 -9.82 11.61 3.16
C TRP A 60 -10.65 12.25 2.04
N GLY A 61 -11.54 13.12 2.42
CA GLY A 61 -12.28 13.94 1.47
C GLY A 61 -13.56 13.31 0.95
N ASP A 62 -14.55 14.16 0.73
CA ASP A 62 -15.89 13.79 0.29
C ASP A 62 -16.19 14.29 -1.13
N GLU A 63 -15.64 15.42 -1.51
CA GLU A 63 -15.83 16.01 -2.85
C GLU A 63 -14.67 15.66 -3.81
N GLU A 64 -13.49 15.45 -3.26
CA GLU A 64 -12.28 15.08 -3.99
C GLU A 64 -11.59 13.94 -3.28
N ILE A 65 -10.80 13.17 -4.04
CA ILE A 65 -9.94 12.13 -3.45
C ILE A 65 -8.76 12.83 -2.78
N GLU A 66 -8.65 12.69 -1.46
CA GLU A 66 -7.53 13.24 -0.70
C GLU A 66 -6.72 12.10 -0.09
N LEU A 67 -5.44 12.03 -0.47
CA LEU A 67 -4.51 11.09 0.11
C LEU A 67 -4.02 11.60 1.47
N GLN A 68 -3.61 10.67 2.34
CA GLN A 68 -3.00 11.02 3.61
C GLN A 68 -1.74 11.89 3.35
N ASP A 69 -1.55 12.94 4.15
CA ASP A 69 -0.54 13.99 3.91
C ASP A 69 0.88 13.48 3.70
N ASP A 70 1.30 12.48 4.48
CA ASP A 70 2.65 11.93 4.38
C ASP A 70 2.87 11.19 3.07
N PHE A 71 1.81 10.69 2.46
CA PHE A 71 1.87 9.94 1.21
C PHE A 71 1.86 10.83 -0.03
N ILE A 72 1.35 12.07 0.08
CA ILE A 72 1.22 12.95 -1.09
C ILE A 72 2.54 13.16 -1.82
N PRO A 73 3.66 13.52 -1.15
CA PRO A 73 4.94 13.68 -1.86
C PRO A 73 5.39 12.40 -2.56
N LEU A 74 5.15 11.25 -1.92
CA LEU A 74 5.50 9.96 -2.50
C LEU A 74 4.64 9.66 -3.74
N TYR A 75 3.35 9.93 -3.66
CA TYR A 75 2.43 9.77 -4.78
C TYR A 75 2.84 10.62 -5.98
N ASP A 76 3.17 11.89 -5.73
CA ASP A 76 3.57 12.81 -6.79
C ASP A 76 4.84 12.36 -7.52
N GLU A 77 5.72 11.63 -6.85
CA GLU A 77 7.00 11.17 -7.37
C GLU A 77 6.99 9.68 -7.79
N LEU A 78 5.83 9.02 -7.78
CA LEU A 78 5.76 7.59 -8.13
C LEU A 78 6.30 7.28 -9.52
N GLU A 79 6.18 8.21 -10.46
CA GLU A 79 6.72 8.05 -11.80
C GLU A 79 8.22 7.84 -11.81
N ASN A 80 8.92 8.34 -10.80
CA ASN A 80 10.36 8.25 -10.64
C ASN A 80 10.77 7.13 -9.68
N SER A 81 9.82 6.29 -9.25
CA SER A 81 10.06 5.28 -8.22
C SER A 81 10.84 4.05 -8.69
N GLY A 82 10.89 3.81 -9.99
CA GLY A 82 11.52 2.61 -10.52
C GLY A 82 10.68 1.35 -10.35
N LEU A 83 9.39 1.47 -10.09
CA LEU A 83 8.49 0.33 -9.87
C LEU A 83 8.01 -0.34 -11.17
N GLY A 84 8.31 0.22 -12.33
CA GLY A 84 7.94 -0.41 -13.61
C GLY A 84 8.47 -1.84 -13.69
N GLY A 85 7.58 -2.80 -13.95
CA GLY A 85 7.92 -4.21 -14.02
C GLY A 85 8.06 -4.92 -12.68
N LYS A 86 7.93 -4.21 -11.56
CA LYS A 86 8.00 -4.80 -10.23
C LYS A 86 6.63 -5.21 -9.73
N LYS A 87 6.57 -6.23 -8.88
CA LYS A 87 5.33 -6.69 -8.26
C LYS A 87 4.95 -5.75 -7.13
N VAL A 88 3.71 -5.26 -7.19
CA VAL A 88 3.18 -4.30 -6.22
C VAL A 88 1.78 -4.68 -5.79
N ALA A 89 1.39 -4.20 -4.62
CA ALA A 89 0.01 -4.29 -4.14
C ALA A 89 -0.31 -3.03 -3.35
N VAL A 90 -1.57 -2.64 -3.31
CA VAL A 90 -2.02 -1.40 -2.67
C VAL A 90 -3.10 -1.72 -1.65
N PHE A 91 -3.06 -1.04 -0.52
CA PHE A 91 -4.08 -1.18 0.52
C PHE A 91 -4.37 0.18 1.14
N GLY A 92 -5.46 0.28 1.89
CA GLY A 92 -5.76 1.52 2.58
C GLY A 92 -7.06 1.44 3.36
N CYS A 93 -7.19 2.38 4.29
CA CYS A 93 -8.38 2.54 5.11
C CYS A 93 -9.10 3.81 4.71
N GLY A 94 -10.43 3.80 4.80
CA GLY A 94 -11.27 4.94 4.53
C GLY A 94 -12.56 4.84 5.31
N ASP A 95 -13.54 5.63 4.91
CA ASP A 95 -14.86 5.64 5.53
C ASP A 95 -15.90 5.55 4.41
N SER A 96 -16.73 4.52 4.46
CA SER A 96 -17.76 4.29 3.43
C SER A 96 -18.83 5.38 3.39
N SER A 97 -18.89 6.25 4.40
CA SER A 97 -19.76 7.43 4.38
C SER A 97 -19.27 8.51 3.41
N TYR A 98 -18.01 8.44 2.98
CA TYR A 98 -17.46 9.37 2.00
C TYR A 98 -17.74 8.91 0.57
N THR A 99 -17.95 9.85 -0.34
CA THR A 99 -18.21 9.57 -1.75
C THR A 99 -17.10 8.75 -2.41
N TYR A 100 -15.86 9.05 -2.06
CA TYR A 100 -14.68 8.37 -2.61
C TYR A 100 -14.08 7.39 -1.60
N PHE A 101 -14.87 6.41 -1.18
CA PHE A 101 -14.42 5.39 -0.25
C PHE A 101 -13.13 4.72 -0.76
N CYS A 102 -12.05 4.83 0.05
CA CYS A 102 -10.73 4.30 -0.30
C CYS A 102 -10.23 4.72 -1.70
N GLY A 103 -10.61 5.91 -2.16
CA GLY A 103 -10.19 6.42 -3.47
C GLY A 103 -8.67 6.57 -3.61
N ALA A 104 -7.95 6.73 -2.49
CA ALA A 104 -6.49 6.74 -2.52
C ALA A 104 -5.92 5.43 -3.05
N VAL A 105 -6.52 4.29 -2.70
CA VAL A 105 -6.12 2.98 -3.22
C VAL A 105 -6.27 2.96 -4.74
N ASP A 106 -7.43 3.39 -5.24
CA ASP A 106 -7.69 3.43 -6.68
C ASP A 106 -6.73 4.38 -7.42
N ALA A 107 -6.46 5.54 -6.84
CA ALA A 107 -5.56 6.54 -7.45
C ALA A 107 -4.13 6.01 -7.54
N ILE A 108 -3.65 5.35 -6.50
CA ILE A 108 -2.31 4.77 -6.48
C ILE A 108 -2.21 3.63 -7.50
N GLU A 109 -3.21 2.74 -7.55
CA GLU A 109 -3.23 1.65 -8.52
C GLU A 109 -3.22 2.15 -9.95
N GLU A 110 -4.03 3.17 -10.25
CA GLU A 110 -4.07 3.77 -11.58
C GLU A 110 -2.70 4.33 -12.00
N LYS A 111 -2.02 4.99 -11.07
CA LYS A 111 -0.70 5.56 -11.34
C LYS A 111 0.35 4.47 -11.52
N LEU A 112 0.28 3.40 -10.73
CA LEU A 112 1.18 2.25 -10.86
C LEU A 112 0.98 1.54 -12.20
N GLU A 113 -0.26 1.36 -12.63
CA GLU A 113 -0.55 0.78 -13.95
C GLU A 113 0.05 1.62 -15.07
N ALA A 114 -0.08 2.95 -14.97
CA ALA A 114 0.43 3.88 -15.98
C ALA A 114 1.95 3.80 -16.13
N LEU A 115 2.67 3.51 -15.05
CA LEU A 115 4.13 3.40 -15.11
C LEU A 115 4.63 1.97 -15.37
N GLY A 116 3.73 1.01 -15.53
CA GLY A 116 4.08 -0.37 -15.91
C GLY A 116 4.37 -1.32 -14.76
N ALA A 117 3.98 -0.98 -13.54
CA ALA A 117 4.12 -1.90 -12.42
C ALA A 117 3.14 -3.07 -12.53
N ASP A 118 3.51 -4.22 -11.98
CA ASP A 118 2.67 -5.42 -11.98
C ASP A 118 1.86 -5.49 -10.68
N ILE A 119 0.60 -5.08 -10.75
CA ILE A 119 -0.32 -5.15 -9.60
C ILE A 119 -0.81 -6.59 -9.48
N VAL A 120 -0.33 -7.29 -8.45
CA VAL A 120 -0.54 -8.73 -8.32
C VAL A 120 -1.96 -9.12 -7.93
N THR A 121 -2.70 -8.24 -7.29
CA THR A 121 -4.11 -8.48 -6.93
C THR A 121 -4.83 -7.16 -6.72
N ASP A 122 -6.16 -7.20 -6.65
CA ASP A 122 -6.97 -6.02 -6.37
C ASP A 122 -6.59 -5.42 -5.01
N GLY A 123 -6.62 -4.09 -4.92
CA GLY A 123 -6.28 -3.38 -3.70
C GLY A 123 -7.22 -3.71 -2.54
N LEU A 124 -6.68 -3.72 -1.34
CA LEU A 124 -7.46 -3.93 -0.12
C LEU A 124 -8.05 -2.59 0.34
N LYS A 125 -9.37 -2.53 0.40
CA LYS A 125 -10.11 -1.34 0.85
C LYS A 125 -10.81 -1.65 2.16
N ILE A 126 -10.45 -0.90 3.21
CA ILE A 126 -10.95 -1.15 4.56
C ILE A 126 -11.84 0.01 5.00
N ASP A 127 -13.06 -0.29 5.43
CA ASP A 127 -13.99 0.67 6.00
C ASP A 127 -13.78 0.72 7.52
N GLY A 128 -13.25 1.86 7.99
CA GLY A 128 -13.00 2.05 9.42
C GLY A 128 -11.82 1.24 9.95
N ASP A 129 -12.05 0.49 11.00
CA ASP A 129 -10.99 -0.29 11.65
C ASP A 129 -10.66 -1.57 10.87
N PRO A 130 -9.38 -1.90 10.73
CA PRO A 130 -9.00 -3.11 10.01
C PRO A 130 -9.38 -4.38 10.77
N ASP A 131 -9.95 -5.35 10.04
CA ASP A 131 -10.22 -6.68 10.56
C ASP A 131 -9.01 -7.56 10.27
N LYS A 132 -8.39 -8.10 11.31
CA LYS A 132 -7.17 -8.90 11.17
C LYS A 132 -7.36 -10.08 10.22
N GLY A 133 -8.49 -10.79 10.31
CA GLY A 133 -8.77 -11.94 9.44
C GLY A 133 -8.82 -11.57 7.97
N ASP A 134 -9.48 -10.47 7.64
CA ASP A 134 -9.58 -9.98 6.27
C ASP A 134 -8.22 -9.53 5.73
N VAL A 135 -7.45 -8.83 6.56
CA VAL A 135 -6.11 -8.36 6.17
C VAL A 135 -5.17 -9.52 5.93
N VAL A 136 -5.16 -10.50 6.82
CA VAL A 136 -4.31 -11.69 6.70
C VAL A 136 -4.68 -12.48 5.45
N ALA A 137 -5.98 -12.68 5.17
CA ALA A 137 -6.42 -13.39 3.97
C ALA A 137 -5.94 -12.68 2.69
N TRP A 138 -6.06 -11.37 2.64
CA TRP A 138 -5.58 -10.59 1.50
C TRP A 138 -4.05 -10.68 1.34
N ALA A 139 -3.33 -10.58 2.47
CA ALA A 139 -1.87 -10.68 2.44
C ALA A 139 -1.41 -12.05 1.94
N GLU A 140 -2.07 -13.13 2.37
CA GLU A 140 -1.75 -14.47 1.89
C GLU A 140 -2.00 -14.62 0.40
N GLU A 141 -3.06 -13.98 -0.12
CA GLU A 141 -3.34 -13.95 -1.56
C GLU A 141 -2.22 -13.24 -2.33
N VAL A 142 -1.80 -12.07 -1.84
CA VAL A 142 -0.69 -11.32 -2.46
C VAL A 142 0.58 -12.15 -2.49
N LEU A 143 0.94 -12.74 -1.35
CA LEU A 143 2.17 -13.53 -1.22
C LEU A 143 2.13 -14.80 -2.06
N GLY A 144 0.94 -15.36 -2.26
CA GLY A 144 0.76 -16.55 -3.09
C GLY A 144 0.96 -16.29 -4.59
N LYS A 145 0.97 -15.03 -5.00
CA LYS A 145 1.16 -14.63 -6.40
C LYS A 145 2.62 -14.22 -6.72
N MET A 146 3.49 -14.37 -5.78
CA MET A 146 4.91 -14.02 -5.92
C MET A 146 5.72 -15.02 -6.73
#